data_ff387af712b1556e141d35816014cd86
#
_entry.id   ff387af712b1556e141d35816014cd86
#
_cell.length_a   1.000
_cell.length_b   1.000
_cell.length_c   1.000
_cell.angle_alpha   90.00
_cell.angle_beta   90.00
_cell.angle_gamma   90.00
#
_symmetry.space_group_name_H-M   'P 1'
#
loop_
_entity.id
_entity.type
_entity.pdbx_description
1 polymer ?
#
loop_
_entity_poly.entity_id
_entity_poly.type
_entity_poly.pdbx_seq_one_letter_code
_entity_poly.pdbx_strand_id
1 'polypeptide(L)'
;TDRSWQIIEELSRKSDTVHGIKFRRNYGKSPALFCGFEKAQGDVVITMDADLQDSPDEIPELYRMITEDGYDLVSGWKMKRYDPISKTIPTKLFNATARKVSGIKNLHDFNCGLKAYRKDVVKNIEVYGEMHRYIPYLAKNAGFNKIGEKVVQHQARKFGKTKFGGLNRFFNGYLDLISLWFLSAFGVKPMHFFGLLGSLMFVFGFISVVIVGVMKLYHMHNGMPYRLVTDSPYFYLSLTAMIIGTQLFLAGFLGELISRNAPERNKYQIEKTI
;
A
#
# COMPACT_ATOMS: atom_id res chain seq x y z
N THR A 1 -19.06 -4.55 23.08
CA THR A 1 -20.24 -5.40 23.28
C THR A 1 -19.91 -6.67 24.03
N ASP A 2 -18.64 -6.95 24.34
CA ASP A 2 -18.16 -8.07 25.14
C ASP A 2 -17.35 -7.56 26.35
N ARG A 3 -16.81 -8.48 27.15
CA ARG A 3 -16.05 -8.15 28.38
C ARG A 3 -14.56 -7.88 28.11
N SER A 4 -14.10 -7.81 26.87
CA SER A 4 -12.66 -7.69 26.57
C SER A 4 -12.03 -6.45 27.21
N TRP A 5 -12.72 -5.30 27.18
CA TRP A 5 -12.16 -4.10 27.78
C TRP A 5 -12.05 -4.17 29.30
N GLN A 6 -13.07 -4.71 29.99
CA GLN A 6 -13.02 -4.90 31.44
C GLN A 6 -11.85 -5.81 31.84
N ILE A 7 -11.61 -6.90 31.09
CA ILE A 7 -10.48 -7.80 31.32
C ILE A 7 -9.15 -7.06 31.15
N ILE A 8 -9.01 -6.22 30.13
CA ILE A 8 -7.80 -5.41 29.93
C ILE A 8 -7.61 -4.44 31.10
N GLU A 9 -8.66 -3.76 31.57
CA GLU A 9 -8.60 -2.88 32.74
C GLU A 9 -8.19 -3.63 34.01
N GLU A 10 -8.74 -4.82 34.24
CA GLU A 10 -8.37 -5.68 35.38
C GLU A 10 -6.90 -6.11 35.33
N LEU A 11 -6.40 -6.49 34.15
CA LEU A 11 -5.01 -6.87 33.96
C LEU A 11 -4.06 -5.68 34.13
N SER A 12 -4.42 -4.52 33.61
CA SER A 12 -3.64 -3.29 33.75
C SER A 12 -3.53 -2.84 35.21
N ARG A 13 -4.55 -3.08 36.05
CA ARG A 13 -4.46 -2.82 37.50
C ARG A 13 -3.56 -3.80 38.24
N LYS A 14 -3.37 -5.00 37.69
CA LYS A 14 -2.53 -6.05 38.32
C LYS A 14 -1.08 -6.02 37.88
N SER A 15 -0.79 -5.38 36.74
CA SER A 15 0.56 -5.34 36.16
C SER A 15 0.81 -4.04 35.43
N ASP A 16 1.86 -3.34 35.82
CA ASP A 16 2.31 -2.08 35.19
C ASP A 16 2.83 -2.30 33.75
N THR A 17 3.00 -3.55 33.33
CA THR A 17 3.43 -3.87 31.96
C THR A 17 2.25 -4.01 30.99
N VAL A 18 1.01 -4.05 31.51
CA VAL A 18 -0.19 -4.17 30.70
C VAL A 18 -0.84 -2.82 30.50
N HIS A 19 -0.90 -2.37 29.25
CA HIS A 19 -1.55 -1.13 28.86
C HIS A 19 -2.67 -1.39 27.87
N GLY A 20 -3.72 -0.56 27.86
CA GLY A 20 -4.85 -0.67 26.96
C GLY A 20 -5.14 0.63 26.23
N ILE A 21 -5.51 0.54 24.95
CA ILE A 21 -6.00 1.67 24.16
C ILE A 21 -7.41 1.35 23.70
N LYS A 22 -8.39 2.14 24.12
CA LYS A 22 -9.80 1.98 23.73
C LYS A 22 -10.23 3.07 22.77
N PHE A 23 -10.63 2.69 21.60
CA PHE A 23 -11.25 3.61 20.65
C PHE A 23 -12.73 3.86 20.97
N ARG A 24 -13.22 5.03 20.65
CA ARG A 24 -14.67 5.35 20.77
C ARG A 24 -15.53 4.55 19.78
N ARG A 25 -14.97 4.14 18.62
CA ARG A 25 -15.61 3.28 17.61
C ARG A 25 -14.55 2.39 16.95
N ASN A 26 -14.97 1.41 16.17
CA ASN A 26 -14.07 0.63 15.36
C ASN A 26 -13.51 1.49 14.20
N TYR A 27 -12.21 1.74 14.20
CA TYR A 27 -11.46 2.43 13.13
C TYR A 27 -10.68 1.47 12.24
N GLY A 28 -10.69 0.16 12.55
CA GLY A 28 -9.94 -0.85 11.81
C GLY A 28 -8.57 -1.16 12.43
N LYS A 29 -7.83 -2.05 11.75
CA LYS A 29 -6.56 -2.60 12.25
C LYS A 29 -5.40 -1.60 12.13
N SER A 30 -5.31 -0.86 11.04
CA SER A 30 -4.21 0.07 10.80
C SER A 30 -4.12 1.18 11.84
N PRO A 31 -5.21 1.91 12.19
CA PRO A 31 -5.19 2.88 13.28
C PRO A 31 -4.85 2.26 14.64
N ALA A 32 -5.27 1.01 14.89
CA ALA A 32 -4.91 0.33 16.13
C ALA A 32 -3.40 0.03 16.21
N LEU A 33 -2.80 -0.42 15.11
CA LEU A 33 -1.35 -0.61 15.00
C LEU A 33 -0.61 0.71 15.14
N PHE A 34 -1.05 1.77 14.45
CA PHE A 34 -0.44 3.09 14.53
C PHE A 34 -0.38 3.60 15.98
N CYS A 35 -1.52 3.60 16.69
CA CYS A 35 -1.54 4.02 18.09
C CYS A 35 -0.70 3.13 19.00
N GLY A 36 -0.65 1.83 18.72
CA GLY A 36 0.24 0.89 19.43
C GLY A 36 1.71 1.19 19.18
N PHE A 37 2.10 1.44 17.94
CA PHE A 37 3.47 1.81 17.55
C PHE A 37 3.92 3.13 18.18
N GLU A 38 3.03 4.13 18.23
CA GLU A 38 3.30 5.41 18.91
C GLU A 38 3.59 5.22 20.41
N LYS A 39 2.88 4.31 21.07
CA LYS A 39 3.04 4.05 22.51
C LYS A 39 4.16 3.06 22.83
N ALA A 40 4.58 2.25 21.88
CA ALA A 40 5.63 1.26 22.10
C ALA A 40 6.97 1.92 22.47
N GLN A 41 7.62 1.43 23.52
CA GLN A 41 8.89 1.95 24.05
C GLN A 41 10.05 0.96 23.92
N GLY A 42 9.74 -0.34 23.80
CA GLY A 42 10.75 -1.39 23.69
C GLY A 42 11.57 -1.32 22.41
N ASP A 43 12.79 -1.81 22.44
CA ASP A 43 13.70 -1.83 21.29
C ASP A 43 13.23 -2.80 20.20
N VAL A 44 12.49 -3.83 20.58
CA VAL A 44 11.79 -4.76 19.69
C VAL A 44 10.28 -4.64 19.92
N VAL A 45 9.54 -4.45 18.87
CA VAL A 45 8.08 -4.39 18.89
C VAL A 45 7.53 -5.61 18.17
N ILE A 46 6.60 -6.33 18.79
CA ILE A 46 5.97 -7.52 18.20
C ILE A 46 4.47 -7.29 18.12
N THR A 47 3.91 -7.52 16.94
CA THR A 47 2.45 -7.51 16.73
C THR A 47 1.92 -8.93 16.66
N MET A 48 0.75 -9.16 17.24
CA MET A 48 0.06 -10.45 17.19
C MET A 48 -1.45 -10.22 17.21
N ASP A 49 -2.20 -11.03 16.46
CA ASP A 49 -3.66 -10.99 16.47
C ASP A 49 -4.20 -11.68 17.72
N ALA A 50 -5.21 -11.11 18.39
CA ALA A 50 -5.78 -11.61 19.62
C ALA A 50 -6.88 -12.69 19.42
N ASP A 51 -6.87 -13.40 18.28
CA ASP A 51 -7.86 -14.41 17.94
C ASP A 51 -7.39 -15.85 18.22
N LEU A 52 -6.26 -15.98 18.92
CA LEU A 52 -5.64 -17.25 19.34
C LEU A 52 -5.25 -18.16 18.15
N GLN A 53 -5.07 -17.61 16.97
CA GLN A 53 -4.60 -18.36 15.80
C GLN A 53 -3.08 -18.40 15.69
N ASP A 54 -2.40 -17.39 16.22
CA ASP A 54 -0.93 -17.33 16.29
C ASP A 54 -0.44 -17.79 17.65
N SER A 55 0.68 -18.55 17.70
CA SER A 55 1.25 -19.05 18.95
C SER A 55 2.22 -18.03 19.56
N PRO A 56 2.09 -17.70 20.86
CA PRO A 56 3.10 -16.91 21.58
C PRO A 56 4.49 -17.55 21.62
N ASP A 57 4.58 -18.88 21.45
CA ASP A 57 5.86 -19.62 21.46
C ASP A 57 6.79 -19.22 20.30
N GLU A 58 6.25 -18.54 19.29
CA GLU A 58 7.05 -18.01 18.19
C GLU A 58 7.79 -16.71 18.54
N ILE A 59 7.40 -16.04 19.63
CA ILE A 59 7.94 -14.72 20.04
C ILE A 59 9.46 -14.77 20.34
N PRO A 60 9.99 -15.75 21.10
CA PRO A 60 11.41 -15.76 21.42
C PRO A 60 12.32 -15.80 20.18
N GLU A 61 11.94 -16.60 19.19
CA GLU A 61 12.73 -16.72 17.96
C GLU A 61 12.61 -15.45 17.07
N LEU A 62 11.42 -14.86 16.99
CA LEU A 62 11.23 -13.59 16.29
C LEU A 62 12.06 -12.47 16.95
N TYR A 63 12.12 -12.45 18.28
CA TYR A 63 12.94 -11.52 19.05
C TYR A 63 14.43 -11.72 18.75
N ARG A 64 14.91 -12.97 18.77
CA ARG A 64 16.28 -13.33 18.46
C ARG A 64 16.68 -12.85 17.05
N MET A 65 15.83 -13.07 16.06
CA MET A 65 16.09 -12.62 14.68
C MET A 65 16.28 -11.11 14.57
N ILE A 66 15.56 -10.31 15.37
CA ILE A 66 15.76 -8.85 15.38
C ILE A 66 17.07 -8.50 16.12
N THR A 67 17.31 -9.09 17.31
CA THR A 67 18.41 -8.67 18.20
C THR A 67 19.77 -9.24 17.81
N GLU A 68 19.81 -10.51 17.42
CA GLU A 68 21.06 -11.21 17.12
C GLU A 68 21.36 -11.27 15.62
N ASP A 69 20.33 -11.62 14.80
CA ASP A 69 20.53 -11.69 13.36
C ASP A 69 20.43 -10.31 12.69
N GLY A 70 20.00 -9.26 13.43
CA GLY A 70 19.99 -7.87 13.01
C GLY A 70 18.97 -7.56 11.90
N TYR A 71 17.85 -8.26 11.85
CA TYR A 71 16.75 -7.91 10.95
C TYR A 71 16.07 -6.61 11.38
N ASP A 72 15.65 -5.81 10.41
CA ASP A 72 14.82 -4.62 10.65
C ASP A 72 13.37 -5.03 10.93
N LEU A 73 12.88 -6.02 10.16
CA LEU A 73 11.54 -6.57 10.25
C LEU A 73 11.55 -8.06 9.94
N VAL A 74 10.83 -8.84 10.73
CA VAL A 74 10.57 -10.27 10.45
C VAL A 74 9.06 -10.51 10.41
N SER A 75 8.56 -11.06 9.31
CA SER A 75 7.15 -11.45 9.16
C SER A 75 6.97 -12.94 9.40
N GLY A 76 5.90 -13.32 10.08
CA GLY A 76 5.50 -14.72 10.12
C GLY A 76 5.01 -15.20 8.74
N TRP A 77 5.28 -16.45 8.43
CA TRP A 77 4.75 -17.15 7.25
C TRP A 77 3.90 -18.34 7.67
N LYS A 78 2.60 -18.22 7.45
CA LYS A 78 1.63 -19.31 7.69
C LYS A 78 1.68 -20.29 6.51
N MET A 79 2.72 -21.14 6.48
CA MET A 79 2.95 -22.10 5.38
C MET A 79 1.81 -23.12 5.25
N LYS A 80 1.33 -23.66 6.36
CA LYS A 80 0.15 -24.51 6.43
C LYS A 80 -1.04 -23.67 6.87
N ARG A 81 -2.00 -23.43 5.98
CA ARG A 81 -3.22 -22.69 6.26
C ARG A 81 -4.41 -23.64 6.31
N TYR A 82 -5.22 -23.50 7.34
CA TYR A 82 -6.50 -24.20 7.48
C TYR A 82 -7.68 -23.42 6.89
N ASP A 83 -7.39 -22.45 6.03
CA ASP A 83 -8.40 -21.61 5.36
C ASP A 83 -9.00 -22.32 4.13
N PRO A 84 -10.29 -22.06 3.80
CA PRO A 84 -10.93 -22.58 2.59
C PRO A 84 -10.18 -22.17 1.30
N ILE A 85 -10.27 -23.02 0.26
CA ILE A 85 -9.62 -22.80 -1.04
C ILE A 85 -10.02 -21.46 -1.67
N SER A 86 -11.28 -21.04 -1.49
CA SER A 86 -11.80 -19.75 -1.96
C SER A 86 -11.06 -18.53 -1.39
N LYS A 87 -10.36 -18.66 -0.25
CA LYS A 87 -9.51 -17.61 0.33
C LYS A 87 -8.05 -17.77 -0.04
N THR A 88 -7.61 -19.00 -0.27
CA THR A 88 -6.19 -19.32 -0.51
C THR A 88 -5.72 -18.84 -1.88
N ILE A 89 -6.52 -19.01 -2.95
CA ILE A 89 -6.16 -18.60 -4.32
C ILE A 89 -6.02 -17.07 -4.43
N PRO A 90 -7.01 -16.25 -3.99
CA PRO A 90 -6.85 -14.79 -4.00
C PRO A 90 -5.65 -14.30 -3.18
N THR A 91 -5.38 -14.95 -2.03
CA THR A 91 -4.23 -14.58 -1.19
C THR A 91 -2.89 -14.88 -1.88
N LYS A 92 -2.77 -16.01 -2.60
CA LYS A 92 -1.55 -16.34 -3.35
C LYS A 92 -1.30 -15.34 -4.47
N LEU A 93 -2.33 -14.98 -5.23
CA LEU A 93 -2.22 -13.98 -6.31
C LEU A 93 -1.83 -12.61 -5.73
N PHE A 94 -2.47 -12.19 -4.66
CA PHE A 94 -2.15 -10.96 -3.94
C PHE A 94 -0.68 -10.93 -3.48
N ASN A 95 -0.21 -11.97 -2.81
CA ASN A 95 1.17 -12.04 -2.33
C ASN A 95 2.18 -12.06 -3.49
N ALA A 96 1.87 -12.73 -4.62
CA ALA A 96 2.72 -12.72 -5.81
C ALA A 96 2.85 -11.31 -6.41
N THR A 97 1.74 -10.57 -6.52
CA THR A 97 1.72 -9.20 -7.00
C THR A 97 2.44 -8.27 -6.02
N ALA A 98 2.19 -8.42 -4.71
CA ALA A 98 2.85 -7.64 -3.66
C ALA A 98 4.37 -7.83 -3.69
N ARG A 99 4.88 -9.06 -3.88
CA ARG A 99 6.33 -9.32 -4.06
C ARG A 99 6.90 -8.59 -5.26
N LYS A 100 6.20 -8.64 -6.40
CA LYS A 100 6.66 -7.98 -7.64
C LYS A 100 6.73 -6.47 -7.48
N VAL A 101 5.70 -5.87 -6.90
CA VAL A 101 5.58 -4.42 -6.70
C VAL A 101 6.55 -3.93 -5.62
N SER A 102 6.64 -4.62 -4.48
CA SER A 102 7.54 -4.24 -3.39
C SER A 102 9.01 -4.55 -3.66
N GLY A 103 9.30 -5.47 -4.58
CA GLY A 103 10.65 -6.00 -4.79
C GLY A 103 11.21 -6.78 -3.58
N ILE A 104 10.36 -7.20 -2.63
CA ILE A 104 10.75 -8.03 -1.48
C ILE A 104 10.56 -9.49 -1.88
N LYS A 105 11.63 -10.11 -2.37
CA LYS A 105 11.57 -11.45 -2.97
C LYS A 105 11.34 -12.58 -1.96
N ASN A 106 11.82 -12.41 -0.75
CA ASN A 106 11.88 -13.46 0.30
C ASN A 106 10.63 -13.48 1.19
N LEU A 107 9.58 -12.72 0.88
CA LEU A 107 8.38 -12.66 1.70
C LEU A 107 7.22 -13.37 0.99
N HIS A 108 6.73 -14.46 1.60
CA HIS A 108 5.63 -15.26 1.07
C HIS A 108 4.27 -14.84 1.62
N ASP A 109 4.22 -14.26 2.83
CA ASP A 109 2.99 -13.83 3.49
C ASP A 109 3.05 -12.38 4.00
N PHE A 110 2.61 -11.45 3.17
CA PHE A 110 2.51 -10.03 3.57
C PHE A 110 1.45 -9.79 4.63
N ASN A 111 0.43 -10.65 4.69
CA ASN A 111 -0.77 -10.43 5.49
C ASN A 111 -0.73 -11.11 6.87
N CYS A 112 0.35 -11.77 7.25
CA CYS A 112 0.49 -12.35 8.57
C CYS A 112 0.44 -11.26 9.65
N GLY A 113 -0.37 -11.46 10.70
CA GLY A 113 -0.49 -10.52 11.83
C GLY A 113 0.71 -10.58 12.77
N LEU A 114 1.34 -11.74 12.87
CA LEU A 114 2.51 -11.95 13.72
C LEU A 114 3.76 -11.45 13.01
N LYS A 115 4.32 -10.35 13.51
CA LYS A 115 5.53 -9.72 12.99
C LYS A 115 6.36 -9.14 14.13
N ALA A 116 7.68 -9.15 13.97
CA ALA A 116 8.61 -8.45 14.84
C ALA A 116 9.30 -7.31 14.08
N TYR A 117 9.55 -6.23 14.77
CA TYR A 117 10.14 -5.01 14.24
C TYR A 117 11.19 -4.46 15.17
N ARG A 118 12.24 -3.89 14.63
CA ARG A 118 13.08 -2.98 15.36
C ARG A 118 12.29 -1.68 15.66
N LYS A 119 12.51 -1.07 16.81
CA LYS A 119 11.83 0.17 17.25
C LYS A 119 11.85 1.26 16.17
N ASP A 120 12.99 1.46 15.55
CA ASP A 120 13.15 2.48 14.52
C ASP A 120 12.17 2.28 13.34
N VAL A 121 11.89 1.03 12.96
CA VAL A 121 10.93 0.73 11.88
C VAL A 121 9.56 1.29 12.23
N VAL A 122 9.03 0.92 13.39
CA VAL A 122 7.65 1.31 13.78
C VAL A 122 7.53 2.80 14.06
N LYS A 123 8.64 3.49 14.43
CA LYS A 123 8.65 4.93 14.65
C LYS A 123 8.79 5.77 13.37
N ASN A 124 9.16 5.12 12.25
CA ASN A 124 9.44 5.80 10.99
C ASN A 124 8.49 5.40 9.86
N ILE A 125 7.47 4.57 10.13
CA ILE A 125 6.43 4.23 9.16
C ILE A 125 5.08 4.78 9.62
N GLU A 126 4.30 5.24 8.68
CA GLU A 126 2.90 5.64 8.91
C GLU A 126 1.97 4.54 8.40
N VAL A 127 1.09 4.03 9.29
CA VAL A 127 0.16 2.94 8.98
C VAL A 127 -1.27 3.47 9.04
N TYR A 128 -1.88 3.72 7.89
CA TYR A 128 -3.26 4.22 7.78
C TYR A 128 -4.11 3.36 6.82
N GLY A 129 -5.40 3.59 6.72
CA GLY A 129 -6.30 2.86 5.82
C GLY A 129 -6.18 1.34 5.98
N GLU A 130 -5.92 0.61 4.92
CA GLU A 130 -5.68 -0.83 4.91
C GLU A 130 -4.16 -1.20 4.86
N MET A 131 -3.28 -0.24 5.18
CA MET A 131 -1.82 -0.37 5.04
C MET A 131 -1.17 -1.39 5.98
N HIS A 132 -1.89 -1.90 6.97
CA HIS A 132 -1.39 -2.95 7.86
C HIS A 132 -0.87 -4.20 7.13
N ARG A 133 -1.34 -4.44 5.89
CA ARG A 133 -0.88 -5.55 5.03
C ARG A 133 0.46 -5.25 4.37
N TYR A 134 0.80 -3.98 4.24
CA TYR A 134 1.94 -3.50 3.48
C TYR A 134 3.07 -2.96 4.35
N ILE A 135 3.01 -3.20 5.66
CA ILE A 135 4.06 -2.74 6.58
C ILE A 135 5.47 -3.13 6.12
N PRO A 136 5.74 -4.36 5.59
CA PRO A 136 7.05 -4.67 5.05
C PRO A 136 7.46 -3.76 3.87
N TYR A 137 6.50 -3.39 3.03
CA TYR A 137 6.73 -2.46 1.92
C TYR A 137 6.98 -1.04 2.41
N LEU A 138 6.20 -0.55 3.38
CA LEU A 138 6.42 0.75 4.02
C LEU A 138 7.79 0.81 4.68
N ALA A 139 8.20 -0.23 5.41
CA ALA A 139 9.51 -0.34 6.01
C ALA A 139 10.63 -0.25 4.96
N LYS A 140 10.51 -0.99 3.85
CA LYS A 140 11.48 -0.94 2.76
C LYS A 140 11.59 0.45 2.14
N ASN A 141 10.47 1.12 1.90
CA ASN A 141 10.45 2.49 1.36
C ASN A 141 11.05 3.51 2.34
N ALA A 142 10.95 3.24 3.63
CA ALA A 142 11.58 4.02 4.68
C ALA A 142 13.09 3.71 4.85
N GLY A 143 13.67 2.84 4.00
CA GLY A 143 15.09 2.51 4.00
C GLY A 143 15.48 1.26 4.79
N PHE A 144 14.53 0.59 5.45
CA PHE A 144 14.78 -0.65 6.21
C PHE A 144 14.75 -1.85 5.27
N ASN A 145 15.92 -2.33 4.87
CA ASN A 145 16.07 -3.31 3.80
C ASN A 145 16.23 -4.75 4.28
N LYS A 146 16.63 -4.97 5.54
CA LYS A 146 16.85 -6.31 6.07
C LYS A 146 15.55 -6.92 6.59
N ILE A 147 14.70 -7.32 5.65
CA ILE A 147 13.37 -7.90 5.91
C ILE A 147 13.46 -9.42 5.78
N GLY A 148 13.08 -10.12 6.85
CA GLY A 148 13.08 -11.58 6.94
C GLY A 148 11.68 -12.17 7.07
N GLU A 149 11.63 -13.49 6.96
CA GLU A 149 10.40 -14.27 7.16
C GLU A 149 10.72 -15.52 8.00
N LYS A 150 9.79 -15.87 8.88
CA LYS A 150 9.86 -17.08 9.69
C LYS A 150 8.58 -17.90 9.50
N VAL A 151 8.73 -19.20 9.24
CA VAL A 151 7.58 -20.11 9.27
C VAL A 151 7.03 -20.18 10.69
N VAL A 152 5.75 -19.88 10.85
CA VAL A 152 5.07 -19.85 12.14
C VAL A 152 3.91 -20.85 12.17
N GLN A 153 3.62 -21.38 13.36
CA GLN A 153 2.49 -22.26 13.57
C GLN A 153 1.19 -21.46 13.50
N HIS A 154 0.23 -21.99 12.78
CA HIS A 154 -1.11 -21.40 12.68
C HIS A 154 -2.15 -22.40 13.15
N GLN A 155 -2.98 -21.99 14.09
CA GLN A 155 -4.05 -22.82 14.64
C GLN A 155 -5.40 -22.46 14.02
N ALA A 156 -6.29 -23.44 13.93
CA ALA A 156 -7.66 -23.19 13.54
C ALA A 156 -8.34 -22.27 14.58
N ARG A 157 -9.18 -21.36 14.13
CA ARG A 157 -9.92 -20.45 15.01
C ARG A 157 -10.80 -21.24 16.00
N LYS A 158 -10.60 -20.99 17.28
CA LYS A 158 -11.37 -21.65 18.35
C LYS A 158 -12.65 -20.88 18.69
N PHE A 159 -12.64 -19.55 18.57
CA PHE A 159 -13.76 -18.69 18.98
C PHE A 159 -14.08 -17.63 17.93
N GLY A 160 -15.34 -17.21 17.87
CA GLY A 160 -15.83 -16.13 17.01
C GLY A 160 -16.05 -16.55 15.56
N LYS A 161 -16.69 -15.65 14.79
CA LYS A 161 -16.93 -15.81 13.35
C LYS A 161 -16.02 -14.85 12.57
N THR A 162 -15.58 -15.25 11.39
CA THR A 162 -14.81 -14.40 10.50
C THR A 162 -15.65 -13.20 10.06
N LYS A 163 -15.31 -12.00 10.50
CA LYS A 163 -16.01 -10.75 10.13
C LYS A 163 -15.65 -10.26 8.73
N PHE A 164 -14.60 -10.81 8.14
CA PHE A 164 -14.03 -10.36 6.87
C PHE A 164 -14.16 -11.46 5.82
N GLY A 165 -15.03 -11.26 4.85
CA GLY A 165 -15.23 -12.15 3.70
C GLY A 165 -15.72 -11.37 2.49
N GLY A 166 -15.44 -11.88 1.27
CA GLY A 166 -15.99 -11.40 0.03
C GLY A 166 -14.98 -10.80 -0.95
N LEU A 167 -15.41 -10.67 -2.21
CA LEU A 167 -14.66 -10.11 -3.33
C LEU A 167 -14.21 -8.66 -3.08
N ASN A 168 -15.02 -7.87 -2.37
CA ASN A 168 -14.69 -6.48 -2.05
C ASN A 168 -13.35 -6.32 -1.32
N ARG A 169 -13.00 -7.26 -0.44
CA ARG A 169 -11.72 -7.25 0.26
C ARG A 169 -10.53 -7.46 -0.69
N PHE A 170 -10.71 -8.30 -1.71
CA PHE A 170 -9.69 -8.54 -2.72
C PHE A 170 -9.48 -7.31 -3.58
N PHE A 171 -10.56 -6.70 -4.08
CA PHE A 171 -10.49 -5.49 -4.90
C PHE A 171 -9.89 -4.31 -4.12
N ASN A 172 -10.32 -4.08 -2.89
CA ASN A 172 -9.75 -3.01 -2.06
C ASN A 172 -8.26 -3.23 -1.83
N GLY A 173 -7.84 -4.45 -1.47
CA GLY A 173 -6.42 -4.76 -1.30
C GLY A 173 -5.59 -4.58 -2.58
N TYR A 174 -6.17 -4.85 -3.75
CA TYR A 174 -5.50 -4.63 -5.02
C TYR A 174 -5.36 -3.14 -5.37
N LEU A 175 -6.42 -2.36 -5.13
CA LEU A 175 -6.40 -0.90 -5.31
C LEU A 175 -5.42 -0.22 -4.35
N ASP A 176 -5.37 -0.67 -3.09
CA ASP A 176 -4.39 -0.19 -2.12
C ASP A 176 -2.95 -0.46 -2.57
N LEU A 177 -2.70 -1.64 -3.15
CA LEU A 177 -1.38 -2.00 -3.67
C LEU A 177 -0.96 -1.10 -4.85
N ILE A 178 -1.88 -0.82 -5.78
CA ILE A 178 -1.64 0.11 -6.89
C ILE A 178 -1.36 1.50 -6.35
N SER A 179 -2.16 1.96 -5.39
CA SER A 179 -2.00 3.28 -4.76
C SER A 179 -0.64 3.40 -4.06
N LEU A 180 -0.22 2.38 -3.32
CA LEU A 180 1.09 2.34 -2.67
C LEU A 180 2.24 2.38 -3.68
N TRP A 181 2.15 1.56 -4.72
CA TRP A 181 3.15 1.56 -5.79
C TRP A 181 3.26 2.94 -6.44
N PHE A 182 2.10 3.53 -6.76
CA PHE A 182 2.05 4.85 -7.38
C PHE A 182 2.63 5.94 -6.47
N LEU A 183 2.21 5.98 -5.21
CA LEU A 183 2.71 6.95 -4.23
C LEU A 183 4.21 6.79 -3.96
N SER A 184 4.70 5.55 -3.91
CA SER A 184 6.12 5.28 -3.72
C SER A 184 6.96 5.70 -4.92
N ALA A 185 6.47 5.45 -6.14
CA ALA A 185 7.21 5.78 -7.37
C ALA A 185 7.09 7.26 -7.76
N PHE A 186 5.94 7.87 -7.56
CA PHE A 186 5.59 9.19 -8.09
C PHE A 186 5.05 10.19 -7.05
N GLY A 187 4.88 9.79 -5.80
CA GLY A 187 4.28 10.65 -4.76
C GLY A 187 5.04 11.94 -4.49
N VAL A 188 6.36 11.92 -4.67
CA VAL A 188 7.22 13.12 -4.54
C VAL A 188 7.24 13.95 -5.83
N LYS A 189 7.02 13.32 -6.99
CA LYS A 189 7.11 13.96 -8.32
C LYS A 189 5.98 13.50 -9.24
N PRO A 190 4.70 13.77 -8.91
CA PRO A 190 3.56 13.31 -9.70
C PRO A 190 3.56 13.90 -11.13
N MET A 191 4.16 15.08 -11.32
CA MET A 191 4.32 15.71 -12.63
C MET A 191 5.12 14.84 -13.61
N HIS A 192 6.08 14.03 -13.14
CA HIS A 192 6.85 13.15 -14.03
C HIS A 192 5.98 12.07 -14.68
N PHE A 193 4.94 11.58 -14.00
CA PHE A 193 4.02 10.59 -14.56
C PHE A 193 2.90 11.25 -15.38
N PHE A 194 2.09 12.07 -14.72
CA PHE A 194 0.91 12.65 -15.34
C PHE A 194 1.25 13.72 -16.38
N GLY A 195 2.28 14.52 -16.12
CA GLY A 195 2.70 15.55 -17.04
C GLY A 195 3.31 14.97 -18.32
N LEU A 196 4.14 13.94 -18.22
CA LEU A 196 4.69 13.26 -19.40
C LEU A 196 3.59 12.60 -20.22
N LEU A 197 2.74 11.80 -19.60
CA LEU A 197 1.64 11.10 -20.29
C LEU A 197 0.67 12.09 -20.91
N GLY A 198 0.31 13.15 -20.17
CA GLY A 198 -0.58 14.21 -20.64
C GLY A 198 0.00 14.96 -21.84
N SER A 199 1.28 15.32 -21.79
CA SER A 199 1.96 15.99 -22.91
C SER A 199 2.02 15.10 -24.16
N LEU A 200 2.34 13.82 -24.00
CA LEU A 200 2.38 12.87 -25.11
C LEU A 200 1.00 12.69 -25.76
N MET A 201 -0.04 12.54 -24.97
CA MET A 201 -1.42 12.43 -25.48
C MET A 201 -1.86 13.70 -26.18
N PHE A 202 -1.53 14.88 -25.63
CA PHE A 202 -1.86 16.16 -26.24
C PHE A 202 -1.16 16.31 -27.59
N VAL A 203 0.14 16.08 -27.65
CA VAL A 203 0.94 16.21 -28.90
C VAL A 203 0.46 15.21 -29.96
N PHE A 204 0.19 13.97 -29.56
CA PHE A 204 -0.36 12.96 -30.48
C PHE A 204 -1.73 13.38 -31.03
N GLY A 205 -2.63 13.86 -30.19
CA GLY A 205 -3.93 14.35 -30.60
C GLY A 205 -3.80 15.59 -31.52
N PHE A 206 -2.93 16.52 -31.19
CA PHE A 206 -2.67 17.73 -32.00
C PHE A 206 -2.13 17.37 -33.38
N ILE A 207 -1.11 16.53 -33.48
CA ILE A 207 -0.57 16.06 -34.76
C ILE A 207 -1.66 15.39 -35.60
N SER A 208 -2.47 14.53 -34.97
CA SER A 208 -3.56 13.81 -35.66
C SER A 208 -4.62 14.80 -36.21
N VAL A 209 -5.01 15.83 -35.46
CA VAL A 209 -5.93 16.87 -35.95
C VAL A 209 -5.32 17.64 -37.13
N VAL A 210 -4.04 18.00 -37.03
CA VAL A 210 -3.33 18.68 -38.11
C VAL A 210 -3.30 17.82 -39.36
N ILE A 211 -3.00 16.53 -39.27
CA ILE A 211 -3.02 15.61 -40.41
C ILE A 211 -4.39 15.54 -41.06
N VAL A 212 -5.46 15.40 -40.28
CA VAL A 212 -6.85 15.38 -40.80
C VAL A 212 -7.19 16.69 -41.49
N GLY A 213 -6.78 17.84 -40.94
CA GLY A 213 -6.98 19.14 -41.54
C GLY A 213 -6.20 19.32 -42.85
N VAL A 214 -4.93 18.97 -42.88
CA VAL A 214 -4.08 19.06 -44.07
C VAL A 214 -4.62 18.15 -45.19
N MET A 215 -5.03 16.92 -44.87
CA MET A 215 -5.65 16.01 -45.84
C MET A 215 -6.93 16.62 -46.44
N LYS A 216 -7.76 17.26 -45.63
CA LYS A 216 -8.95 17.95 -46.12
C LYS A 216 -8.59 19.07 -47.07
N LEU A 217 -7.65 19.94 -46.74
CA LEU A 217 -7.19 21.03 -47.55
C LEU A 217 -6.59 20.53 -48.88
N TYR A 218 -5.78 19.49 -48.83
CA TYR A 218 -5.18 18.88 -50.01
C TYR A 218 -6.24 18.36 -51.01
N HIS A 219 -7.24 17.63 -50.52
CA HIS A 219 -8.32 17.14 -51.39
C HIS A 219 -9.17 18.27 -51.96
N MET A 220 -9.44 19.28 -51.13
CA MET A 220 -10.20 20.45 -51.58
C MET A 220 -9.46 21.25 -52.69
N HIS A 221 -8.16 21.40 -52.53
CA HIS A 221 -7.30 22.07 -53.53
C HIS A 221 -7.28 21.34 -54.88
N ASN A 222 -7.27 20.00 -54.83
CA ASN A 222 -7.26 19.16 -56.04
C ASN A 222 -8.66 18.85 -56.60
N GLY A 223 -9.72 19.50 -56.09
CA GLY A 223 -11.10 19.28 -56.57
C GLY A 223 -11.65 17.89 -56.28
N MET A 224 -11.03 17.12 -55.38
CA MET A 224 -11.46 15.77 -55.01
C MET A 224 -12.51 15.82 -53.91
N PRO A 225 -13.59 14.99 -54.02
CA PRO A 225 -14.58 14.91 -52.95
C PRO A 225 -13.93 14.32 -51.67
N TYR A 226 -14.09 15.01 -50.57
CA TYR A 226 -13.61 14.53 -49.26
C TYR A 226 -14.65 14.81 -48.17
N ARG A 227 -14.74 13.92 -47.21
CA ARG A 227 -15.66 14.05 -46.07
C ARG A 227 -15.40 15.28 -45.27
N LEU A 228 -16.40 15.78 -44.53
CA LEU A 228 -16.20 16.88 -43.57
C LEU A 228 -15.23 16.37 -42.46
N VAL A 229 -14.45 17.30 -41.91
CA VAL A 229 -13.55 16.98 -40.81
C VAL A 229 -14.33 16.41 -39.63
N THR A 230 -15.53 16.94 -39.40
CA THR A 230 -16.48 16.51 -38.39
C THR A 230 -17.09 15.11 -38.62
N ASP A 231 -17.05 14.59 -39.84
CA ASP A 231 -17.52 13.24 -40.15
C ASP A 231 -16.43 12.20 -39.96
N SER A 232 -15.22 12.61 -39.60
CA SER A 232 -14.09 11.73 -39.35
C SER A 232 -14.05 11.26 -37.91
N PRO A 233 -14.12 9.94 -37.62
CA PRO A 233 -13.92 9.44 -36.28
C PRO A 233 -12.56 9.81 -35.68
N TYR A 234 -11.53 9.95 -36.51
CA TYR A 234 -10.18 10.33 -36.08
C TYR A 234 -10.12 11.76 -35.54
N PHE A 235 -10.95 12.66 -36.02
CA PHE A 235 -11.06 14.02 -35.48
C PHE A 235 -11.52 13.99 -34.02
N TYR A 236 -12.57 13.24 -33.72
CA TYR A 236 -13.09 13.13 -32.35
C TYR A 236 -12.13 12.39 -31.41
N LEU A 237 -11.47 11.31 -31.87
CA LEU A 237 -10.44 10.62 -31.11
C LEU A 237 -9.27 11.55 -30.78
N SER A 238 -8.85 12.38 -31.76
CA SER A 238 -7.77 13.33 -31.57
C SER A 238 -8.14 14.42 -30.58
N LEU A 239 -9.35 14.96 -30.70
CA LEU A 239 -9.87 15.98 -29.77
C LEU A 239 -9.98 15.43 -28.34
N THR A 240 -10.49 14.21 -28.21
CA THR A 240 -10.57 13.48 -26.91
C THR A 240 -9.18 13.28 -26.32
N ALA A 241 -8.19 12.88 -27.12
CA ALA A 241 -6.82 12.70 -26.67
C ALA A 241 -6.21 14.02 -26.17
N MET A 242 -6.46 15.15 -26.86
CA MET A 242 -6.01 16.48 -26.42
C MET A 242 -6.66 16.89 -25.10
N ILE A 243 -7.97 16.69 -24.95
CA ILE A 243 -8.70 17.03 -23.72
C ILE A 243 -8.17 16.21 -22.55
N ILE A 244 -8.08 14.87 -22.71
CA ILE A 244 -7.55 13.99 -21.67
C ILE A 244 -6.08 14.33 -21.36
N GLY A 245 -5.27 14.60 -22.38
CA GLY A 245 -3.89 15.00 -22.22
C GLY A 245 -3.74 16.27 -21.38
N THR A 246 -4.57 17.28 -21.64
CA THR A 246 -4.59 18.51 -20.83
C THR A 246 -5.03 18.24 -19.40
N GLN A 247 -6.05 17.41 -19.19
CA GLN A 247 -6.52 17.05 -17.85
C GLN A 247 -5.45 16.30 -17.04
N LEU A 248 -4.76 15.35 -17.66
CA LEU A 248 -3.64 14.64 -17.02
C LEU A 248 -2.50 15.59 -16.66
N PHE A 249 -2.13 16.50 -17.56
CA PHE A 249 -1.11 17.51 -17.28
C PHE A 249 -1.48 18.37 -16.07
N LEU A 250 -2.71 18.89 -16.04
CA LEU A 250 -3.22 19.66 -14.90
C LEU A 250 -3.26 18.85 -13.61
N ALA A 251 -3.66 17.58 -13.68
CA ALA A 251 -3.64 16.70 -12.52
C ALA A 251 -2.21 16.50 -11.97
N GLY A 252 -1.22 16.35 -12.86
CA GLY A 252 0.19 16.28 -12.50
C GLY A 252 0.68 17.56 -11.83
N PHE A 253 0.31 18.71 -12.37
CA PHE A 253 0.67 20.01 -11.80
C PHE A 253 0.05 20.23 -10.41
N LEU A 254 -1.24 19.91 -10.25
CA LEU A 254 -1.91 19.98 -8.96
C LEU A 254 -1.27 19.01 -7.92
N GLY A 255 -0.98 17.79 -8.34
CA GLY A 255 -0.28 16.82 -7.50
C GLY A 255 1.10 17.32 -7.05
N GLU A 256 1.85 17.98 -7.94
CA GLU A 256 3.14 18.59 -7.61
C GLU A 256 2.99 19.74 -6.61
N LEU A 257 1.97 20.60 -6.78
CA LEU A 257 1.69 21.68 -5.83
C LEU A 257 1.33 21.14 -4.44
N ILE A 258 0.49 20.10 -4.38
CA ILE A 258 0.13 19.44 -3.11
C ILE A 258 1.37 18.85 -2.46
N SER A 259 2.18 18.12 -3.21
CA SER A 259 3.43 17.53 -2.71
C SER A 259 4.42 18.60 -2.22
N ARG A 260 4.50 19.74 -2.90
CA ARG A 260 5.36 20.87 -2.50
C ARG A 260 4.93 21.52 -1.19
N ASN A 261 3.64 21.59 -0.94
CA ASN A 261 3.07 22.20 0.26
C ASN A 261 2.88 21.21 1.42
N ALA A 262 3.24 19.93 1.24
CA ALA A 262 3.14 18.92 2.29
C ALA A 262 4.10 19.25 3.46
N PRO A 263 3.62 19.33 4.73
CA PRO A 263 4.43 19.69 5.90
C PRO A 263 5.63 18.75 6.11
N GLU A 264 5.52 17.52 5.66
CA GLU A 264 6.53 16.48 5.86
C GLU A 264 7.49 16.29 4.67
N ARG A 265 7.43 17.16 3.67
CA ARG A 265 8.24 17.03 2.44
C ARG A 265 9.75 16.88 2.71
N ASN A 266 10.28 17.59 3.68
CA ASN A 266 11.70 17.62 4.04
C ASN A 266 12.02 16.80 5.29
N LYS A 267 11.11 15.94 5.75
CA LYS A 267 11.33 15.03 6.86
C LYS A 267 12.10 13.81 6.34
N TYR A 268 13.43 13.89 6.43
CA TYR A 268 14.32 12.80 6.04
C TYR A 268 14.66 11.93 7.24
N GLN A 269 14.69 10.63 7.03
CA GLN A 269 15.16 9.69 8.05
C GLN A 269 16.68 9.65 8.00
N ILE A 270 17.34 10.16 9.04
CA ILE A 270 18.79 10.21 9.17
C ILE A 270 19.23 8.96 9.93
N GLU A 271 20.01 8.10 9.32
CA GLU A 271 20.53 6.89 9.96
C GLU A 271 21.60 7.22 11.00
N LYS A 272 22.45 8.19 10.73
CA LYS A 272 23.56 8.57 11.62
C LYS A 272 24.00 10.02 11.37
N THR A 273 24.19 10.76 12.44
CA THR A 273 24.89 12.06 12.43
C THR A 273 26.19 11.90 13.21
N ILE A 274 27.30 12.42 12.69
CA ILE A 274 28.61 12.40 13.33
C ILE A 274 28.90 13.79 13.85
#